data_a2bf09967dd6184d09280a25023c8625
#
_entry.id   a2bf09967dd6184d09280a25023c8625
#
_cell.length_a   1.000
_cell.length_b   1.000
_cell.length_c   1.000
_cell.angle_alpha   90.00
_cell.angle_beta   90.00
_cell.angle_gamma   90.00
#
_symmetry.space_group_name_H-M   'P 1'
#
loop_
_entity.id
_entity.type
_entity.pdbx_description
1 polymer ?
#
loop_
_entity_poly.entity_id
_entity_poly.type
_entity_poly.pdbx_seq_one_letter_code
_entity_poly.pdbx_strand_id
1 'polypeptide(L)'
;SYLMADGSRFTDKAGWETMEFKQQCSNRDPRLAESIVEFGTDFCGVVYDPRFDVEQVWDSNVGRNITNPDNIVTASESRLPSRTGLVQRKGIDKDWTDDYQADPDKIIMRYADVLLMYAEAKIELNEIDDATLEAMNRVRARAYGVQHTETDKYPAIVTRSQSELRTILRTERRMEFAFERLRIYDLLRWRIAEKVLNY
;
A
#
# COMPACT_ATOMS: atom_id res chain seq x y z
N SER A 1 -3.61 1.52 7.14
CA SER A 1 -2.37 1.43 7.90
C SER A 1 -1.15 2.06 7.21
N TYR A 2 -1.33 2.68 6.05
CA TYR A 2 -0.30 3.52 5.46
C TYR A 2 -0.15 4.81 6.26
N LEU A 3 1.06 5.33 6.36
CA LEU A 3 1.33 6.62 7.02
C LEU A 3 0.83 7.79 6.14
N MET A 4 0.82 8.98 6.71
CA MET A 4 0.71 10.22 5.96
C MET A 4 2.03 10.49 5.22
N ALA A 5 2.02 11.37 4.23
CA ALA A 5 3.21 11.73 3.45
C ALA A 5 4.34 12.33 4.30
N ASP A 6 4.01 12.93 5.44
CA ASP A 6 4.96 13.46 6.43
C ASP A 6 5.46 12.41 7.44
N GLY A 7 5.01 11.15 7.32
CA GLY A 7 5.39 10.05 8.21
C GLY A 7 4.54 9.93 9.47
N SER A 8 3.57 10.80 9.71
CA SER A 8 2.63 10.70 10.84
C SER A 8 1.61 9.58 10.61
N ARG A 9 0.92 9.17 11.68
CA ARG A 9 -0.14 8.17 11.56
C ARG A 9 -1.43 8.81 11.06
N PHE A 10 -2.11 8.15 10.13
CA PHE A 10 -3.42 8.61 9.65
C PHE A 10 -4.45 8.74 10.77
N THR A 11 -4.44 7.81 11.72
CA THR A 11 -5.36 7.80 12.87
C THR A 11 -5.14 8.93 13.86
N ASP A 12 -4.01 9.64 13.77
CA ASP A 12 -3.74 10.81 14.60
C ASP A 12 -4.42 12.08 14.04
N LYS A 13 -4.98 11.99 12.83
CA LYS A 13 -5.71 13.08 12.18
C LYS A 13 -7.11 13.18 12.76
N ALA A 14 -7.50 14.36 13.26
CA ALA A 14 -8.85 14.58 13.78
C ALA A 14 -9.94 14.32 12.74
N GLY A 15 -10.97 13.58 13.09
CA GLY A 15 -12.12 13.28 12.22
C GLY A 15 -11.85 12.24 11.12
N TRP A 16 -10.76 11.49 11.19
CA TRP A 16 -10.41 10.48 10.18
C TRP A 16 -11.50 9.40 9.99
N GLU A 17 -12.25 9.09 11.03
CA GLU A 17 -13.32 8.06 11.04
C GLU A 17 -14.50 8.43 10.14
N THR A 18 -14.74 9.72 9.95
CA THR A 18 -15.86 10.25 9.16
C THR A 18 -15.46 10.77 7.78
N MET A 19 -14.18 10.65 7.43
CA MET A 19 -13.69 11.09 6.12
C MET A 19 -14.16 10.17 5.02
N GLU A 20 -14.56 10.75 3.88
CA GLU A 20 -14.78 9.99 2.67
C GLU A 20 -13.50 9.29 2.20
N PHE A 21 -13.64 8.15 1.50
CA PHE A 21 -12.48 7.35 1.09
C PHE A 21 -11.45 8.14 0.27
N LYS A 22 -11.90 9.02 -0.63
CA LYS A 22 -10.99 9.90 -1.39
C LYS A 22 -10.15 10.81 -0.48
N GLN A 23 -10.75 11.34 0.58
CA GLN A 23 -10.03 12.14 1.59
C GLN A 23 -9.08 11.28 2.42
N GLN A 24 -9.47 10.03 2.71
CA GLN A 24 -8.61 9.07 3.40
C GLN A 24 -7.37 8.68 2.59
N CYS A 25 -7.45 8.71 1.26
CA CYS A 25 -6.34 8.40 0.36
C CYS A 25 -5.41 9.60 0.12
N SER A 26 -5.86 10.83 0.38
CA SER A 26 -5.08 12.03 0.08
C SER A 26 -3.92 12.25 1.06
N ASN A 27 -2.80 12.75 0.53
CA ASN A 27 -1.59 13.07 1.29
C ASN A 27 -1.05 11.90 2.12
N ARG A 28 -1.07 10.69 1.55
CA ARG A 28 -0.56 9.46 2.17
C ARG A 28 0.81 9.08 1.63
N ASP A 29 1.44 8.15 2.32
CA ASP A 29 2.62 7.46 1.77
C ASP A 29 2.32 6.99 0.34
N PRO A 30 3.18 7.30 -0.65
CA PRO A 30 2.92 7.04 -2.07
C PRO A 30 2.58 5.58 -2.38
N ARG A 31 3.05 4.64 -1.57
CA ARG A 31 2.74 3.20 -1.74
C ARG A 31 1.27 2.86 -1.57
N LEU A 32 0.47 3.74 -0.96
CA LEU A 32 -0.98 3.49 -0.88
C LEU A 32 -1.59 3.46 -2.27
N ALA A 33 -1.33 4.48 -3.10
CA ALA A 33 -1.85 4.57 -4.46
C ALA A 33 -1.35 3.44 -5.40
N GLU A 34 -0.14 2.92 -5.11
CA GLU A 34 0.41 1.76 -5.83
C GLU A 34 -0.15 0.41 -5.33
N SER A 35 -0.78 0.39 -4.16
CA SER A 35 -1.30 -0.84 -3.56
C SER A 35 -2.79 -1.04 -3.76
N ILE A 36 -3.57 0.05 -3.76
CA ILE A 36 -5.04 0.05 -3.82
C ILE A 36 -5.48 1.03 -4.89
N VAL A 37 -6.50 0.65 -5.67
CA VAL A 37 -7.09 1.53 -6.68
C VAL A 37 -7.84 2.67 -5.99
N GLU A 38 -7.52 3.90 -6.36
CA GLU A 38 -8.21 5.09 -5.87
C GLU A 38 -9.51 5.31 -6.66
N PHE A 39 -10.59 5.72 -5.97
CA PHE A 39 -11.87 6.00 -6.60
C PHE A 39 -11.78 7.15 -7.62
N GLY A 40 -12.35 6.94 -8.79
CA GLY A 40 -12.33 7.90 -9.89
C GLY A 40 -11.04 7.89 -10.70
N THR A 41 -10.17 6.88 -10.52
CA THR A 41 -8.95 6.71 -11.32
C THR A 41 -9.08 5.57 -12.32
N ASP A 42 -8.31 5.64 -13.41
CA ASP A 42 -8.24 4.55 -14.38
C ASP A 42 -7.61 3.29 -13.76
N PHE A 43 -8.25 2.16 -14.02
CA PHE A 43 -7.74 0.84 -13.67
C PHE A 43 -8.06 -0.15 -14.79
N CYS A 44 -7.04 -0.62 -15.49
CA CYS A 44 -7.18 -1.50 -16.65
C CYS A 44 -8.10 -0.92 -17.75
N GLY A 45 -8.00 0.39 -17.99
CA GLY A 45 -8.75 1.09 -19.01
C GLY A 45 -10.18 1.52 -18.61
N VAL A 46 -10.64 1.17 -17.41
CA VAL A 46 -11.96 1.57 -16.91
C VAL A 46 -11.79 2.44 -15.66
N VAL A 47 -12.52 3.53 -15.56
CA VAL A 47 -12.53 4.35 -14.33
C VAL A 47 -13.19 3.55 -13.22
N TYR A 48 -12.43 3.23 -12.17
CA TYR A 48 -12.91 2.51 -11.00
C TYR A 48 -13.64 3.43 -10.03
N ASP A 49 -14.91 3.19 -9.79
CA ASP A 49 -15.68 3.91 -8.76
C ASP A 49 -16.80 3.01 -8.18
N PRO A 50 -16.63 2.43 -6.99
CA PRO A 50 -17.60 1.51 -6.41
C PRO A 50 -18.78 2.19 -5.72
N ARG A 51 -18.88 3.53 -5.77
CA ARG A 51 -19.96 4.27 -5.12
C ARG A 51 -21.29 3.98 -5.79
N PHE A 52 -22.33 3.81 -4.98
CA PHE A 52 -23.67 3.41 -5.44
C PHE A 52 -24.39 4.53 -6.25
N ASP A 53 -23.97 5.77 -6.09
CA ASP A 53 -24.50 6.94 -6.82
C ASP A 53 -23.82 7.19 -8.19
N VAL A 54 -22.79 6.41 -8.51
CA VAL A 54 -22.07 6.46 -9.79
C VAL A 54 -22.55 5.33 -10.71
N GLU A 55 -23.54 5.61 -11.55
CA GLU A 55 -24.15 4.63 -12.44
C GLU A 55 -23.34 4.36 -13.72
N GLN A 56 -22.55 5.34 -14.16
CA GLN A 56 -21.75 5.26 -15.38
C GLN A 56 -20.31 5.70 -15.12
N VAL A 57 -19.36 5.04 -15.80
CA VAL A 57 -17.94 5.35 -15.76
C VAL A 57 -17.35 5.36 -17.16
N TRP A 58 -16.25 6.09 -17.33
CA TRP A 58 -15.52 6.10 -18.59
C TRP A 58 -14.74 4.81 -18.77
N ASP A 59 -14.84 4.22 -19.97
CA ASP A 59 -14.06 3.08 -20.43
C ASP A 59 -13.22 3.51 -21.64
N SER A 60 -11.91 3.62 -21.45
CA SER A 60 -10.94 4.01 -22.47
C SER A 60 -10.71 2.91 -23.51
N ASN A 61 -10.99 1.64 -23.19
CA ASN A 61 -10.85 0.53 -24.11
C ASN A 61 -11.88 0.59 -25.25
N VAL A 62 -13.06 1.14 -24.96
CA VAL A 62 -14.14 1.31 -25.96
C VAL A 62 -14.44 2.76 -26.28
N GLY A 63 -13.80 3.73 -25.61
CA GLY A 63 -13.91 5.17 -25.88
C GLY A 63 -15.28 5.76 -25.57
N ARG A 64 -16.00 5.26 -24.57
CA ARG A 64 -17.33 5.75 -24.16
C ARG A 64 -17.64 5.49 -22.70
N ASN A 65 -18.68 6.14 -22.17
CA ASN A 65 -19.24 5.75 -20.89
C ASN A 65 -19.98 4.42 -21.01
N ILE A 66 -19.78 3.59 -19.99
CA ILE A 66 -20.45 2.28 -19.82
C ILE A 66 -21.20 2.27 -18.48
N THR A 67 -22.15 1.34 -18.33
CA THR A 67 -22.72 1.04 -17.02
C THR A 67 -21.61 0.64 -16.08
N ASN A 68 -21.57 1.24 -14.89
CA ASN A 68 -20.50 1.06 -13.94
C ASN A 68 -20.44 -0.41 -13.45
N PRO A 69 -19.39 -1.16 -13.81
CA PRO A 69 -19.29 -2.59 -13.44
C PRO A 69 -18.96 -2.79 -11.96
N ASP A 70 -18.50 -1.76 -11.26
CA ASP A 70 -18.09 -1.83 -9.86
C ASP A 70 -19.16 -1.35 -8.89
N ASN A 71 -20.26 -0.78 -9.42
CA ASN A 71 -21.42 -0.37 -8.64
C ASN A 71 -22.26 -1.59 -8.26
N ILE A 72 -22.37 -1.87 -6.96
CA ILE A 72 -23.08 -3.05 -6.44
C ILE A 72 -24.59 -3.08 -6.80
N VAL A 73 -25.18 -1.93 -7.15
CA VAL A 73 -26.60 -1.80 -7.49
C VAL A 73 -26.83 -2.07 -8.98
N THR A 74 -25.91 -1.58 -9.84
CA THR A 74 -26.08 -1.64 -11.30
C THR A 74 -25.23 -2.72 -11.97
N ALA A 75 -24.29 -3.31 -11.25
CA ALA A 75 -23.43 -4.37 -11.77
C ALA A 75 -24.26 -5.59 -12.20
N SER A 76 -23.91 -6.16 -13.35
CA SER A 76 -24.53 -7.40 -13.81
C SER A 76 -24.14 -8.58 -12.90
N GLU A 77 -24.99 -9.62 -12.85
CA GLU A 77 -24.73 -10.84 -12.07
C GLU A 77 -23.41 -11.56 -12.46
N SER A 78 -22.88 -11.27 -13.62
CA SER A 78 -21.61 -11.82 -14.12
C SER A 78 -20.36 -11.17 -13.51
N ARG A 79 -20.48 -10.00 -12.86
CA ARG A 79 -19.39 -9.31 -12.17
C ARG A 79 -19.74 -9.16 -10.70
N LEU A 80 -18.79 -9.55 -9.82
CA LEU A 80 -18.91 -9.40 -8.38
C LEU A 80 -18.12 -8.18 -7.95
N PRO A 81 -18.75 -7.01 -7.82
CA PRO A 81 -18.07 -5.81 -7.34
C PRO A 81 -17.53 -6.02 -5.93
N SER A 82 -16.46 -5.31 -5.61
CA SER A 82 -15.87 -5.35 -4.27
C SER A 82 -16.87 -4.85 -3.23
N ARG A 83 -17.24 -5.69 -2.27
CA ARG A 83 -18.14 -5.31 -1.17
C ARG A 83 -17.53 -4.30 -0.19
N THR A 84 -16.22 -4.19 -0.17
CA THR A 84 -15.48 -3.22 0.67
C THR A 84 -15.14 -1.94 -0.09
N GLY A 85 -15.37 -1.91 -1.40
CA GLY A 85 -14.93 -0.85 -2.29
C GLY A 85 -13.42 -0.80 -2.48
N LEU A 86 -12.65 -1.75 -1.91
CA LEU A 86 -11.19 -1.77 -2.04
C LEU A 86 -10.77 -2.83 -3.05
N VAL A 87 -10.00 -2.41 -4.05
CA VAL A 87 -9.43 -3.30 -5.07
C VAL A 87 -7.92 -3.20 -5.02
N GLN A 88 -7.26 -4.35 -5.09
CA GLN A 88 -5.81 -4.43 -5.16
C GLN A 88 -5.35 -3.92 -6.54
N ARG A 89 -4.37 -3.01 -6.50
CA ARG A 89 -3.65 -2.53 -7.70
C ARG A 89 -2.29 -3.21 -7.85
N LYS A 90 -1.58 -3.36 -6.74
CA LYS A 90 -0.22 -3.91 -6.73
C LYS A 90 -0.16 -5.33 -7.29
N GLY A 91 0.75 -5.54 -8.24
CA GLY A 91 0.92 -6.84 -8.91
C GLY A 91 -0.12 -7.13 -9.99
N ILE A 92 -0.95 -6.16 -10.35
CA ILE A 92 -1.81 -6.20 -11.53
C ILE A 92 -1.10 -5.44 -12.64
N ASP A 93 -1.04 -6.03 -13.83
CA ASP A 93 -0.54 -5.35 -15.00
C ASP A 93 -1.53 -4.25 -15.40
N LYS A 94 -1.06 -2.99 -15.43
CA LYS A 94 -1.90 -1.84 -15.79
C LYS A 94 -2.39 -1.88 -17.24
N ASP A 95 -1.63 -2.58 -18.10
CA ASP A 95 -1.95 -2.73 -19.53
C ASP A 95 -2.82 -3.99 -19.79
N TRP A 96 -3.22 -4.68 -18.70
CA TRP A 96 -4.12 -5.83 -18.78
C TRP A 96 -5.49 -5.37 -19.24
N THR A 97 -5.82 -5.68 -20.46
CA THR A 97 -7.19 -5.67 -20.98
C THR A 97 -7.84 -6.99 -20.62
N ASP A 98 -9.14 -7.12 -20.71
CA ASP A 98 -9.99 -8.24 -20.26
C ASP A 98 -9.60 -9.63 -20.87
N ASP A 99 -8.32 -9.91 -20.86
CA ASP A 99 -7.73 -11.18 -21.28
C ASP A 99 -7.41 -12.00 -20.01
N TYR A 100 -8.21 -13.02 -19.75
CA TYR A 100 -8.00 -13.96 -18.63
C TYR A 100 -6.64 -14.72 -18.70
N GLN A 101 -5.79 -14.41 -19.65
CA GLN A 101 -4.50 -15.06 -19.89
C GLN A 101 -3.31 -14.23 -19.36
N ALA A 102 -3.54 -13.29 -18.43
CA ALA A 102 -2.43 -12.59 -17.78
C ALA A 102 -1.53 -13.59 -17.04
N ASP A 103 -0.24 -13.59 -17.37
CA ASP A 103 0.80 -14.43 -16.76
C ASP A 103 1.82 -13.55 -16.01
N PRO A 104 1.42 -12.90 -14.91
CA PRO A 104 2.30 -12.02 -14.17
C PRO A 104 3.38 -12.83 -13.45
N ASP A 105 4.62 -12.41 -13.58
CA ASP A 105 5.75 -12.95 -12.84
C ASP A 105 5.51 -12.85 -11.32
N LYS A 106 5.72 -13.95 -10.63
CA LYS A 106 5.57 -14.00 -9.18
C LYS A 106 6.90 -13.69 -8.50
N ILE A 107 7.00 -12.51 -7.92
CA ILE A 107 8.16 -12.11 -7.14
C ILE A 107 8.27 -12.99 -5.89
N ILE A 108 9.39 -13.71 -5.74
CA ILE A 108 9.68 -14.54 -4.56
C ILE A 108 10.39 -13.68 -3.50
N MET A 109 11.38 -12.88 -3.89
CA MET A 109 12.16 -12.01 -3.03
C MET A 109 12.63 -10.80 -3.82
N ARG A 110 12.74 -9.65 -3.18
CA ARG A 110 13.28 -8.43 -3.80
C ARG A 110 14.22 -7.69 -2.83
N TYR A 111 15.03 -6.83 -3.37
CA TYR A 111 16.10 -6.17 -2.60
C TYR A 111 15.60 -5.41 -1.35
N ALA A 112 14.38 -4.84 -1.41
CA ALA A 112 13.77 -4.20 -0.24
C ALA A 112 13.61 -5.17 0.95
N ASP A 113 13.34 -6.46 0.69
CA ASP A 113 13.23 -7.45 1.76
C ASP A 113 14.60 -7.73 2.39
N VAL A 114 15.65 -7.84 1.59
CA VAL A 114 17.03 -7.98 2.07
C VAL A 114 17.44 -6.80 2.96
N LEU A 115 17.17 -5.57 2.51
CA LEU A 115 17.48 -4.35 3.28
C LEU A 115 16.74 -4.30 4.62
N LEU A 116 15.44 -4.65 4.62
CA LEU A 116 14.65 -4.62 5.84
C LEU A 116 14.94 -5.81 6.76
N MET A 117 15.34 -6.97 6.25
CA MET A 117 15.86 -8.08 7.07
C MET A 117 17.18 -7.71 7.72
N TYR A 118 18.11 -7.08 6.98
CA TYR A 118 19.37 -6.59 7.54
C TYR A 118 19.12 -5.59 8.67
N ALA A 119 18.29 -4.58 8.41
CA ALA A 119 17.95 -3.58 9.42
C ALA A 119 17.30 -4.23 10.65
N GLU A 120 16.40 -5.18 10.47
CA GLU A 120 15.78 -5.91 11.58
C GLU A 120 16.79 -6.65 12.44
N ALA A 121 17.72 -7.39 11.83
CA ALA A 121 18.76 -8.10 12.55
C ALA A 121 19.63 -7.15 13.39
N LYS A 122 20.04 -6.02 12.83
CA LYS A 122 20.82 -4.98 13.53
C LYS A 122 20.03 -4.36 14.68
N ILE A 123 18.73 -4.07 14.48
CA ILE A 123 17.85 -3.54 15.52
C ILE A 123 17.69 -4.53 16.67
N GLU A 124 17.45 -5.82 16.36
CA GLU A 124 17.26 -6.84 17.42
C GLU A 124 18.55 -7.08 18.23
N LEU A 125 19.71 -6.99 17.60
CA LEU A 125 21.02 -7.03 18.27
C LEU A 125 21.38 -5.73 19.02
N ASN A 126 20.57 -4.67 18.87
CA ASN A 126 20.88 -3.33 19.35
C ASN A 126 22.21 -2.76 18.83
N GLU A 127 22.57 -3.15 17.60
CA GLU A 127 23.77 -2.68 16.88
C GLU A 127 23.39 -1.62 15.83
N ILE A 128 22.77 -0.54 16.27
CA ILE A 128 22.18 0.49 15.41
C ILE A 128 23.24 1.47 14.95
N ASP A 129 23.65 1.35 13.69
CA ASP A 129 24.61 2.19 13.01
C ASP A 129 23.99 2.95 11.84
N ASP A 130 24.78 3.75 11.12
CA ASP A 130 24.32 4.51 9.96
C ASP A 130 23.83 3.56 8.83
N ALA A 131 24.48 2.43 8.65
CA ALA A 131 24.09 1.46 7.64
C ALA A 131 22.70 0.85 7.92
N THR A 132 22.33 0.69 9.20
CA THR A 132 20.98 0.26 9.61
C THR A 132 19.93 1.27 9.20
N LEU A 133 20.17 2.56 9.46
CA LEU A 133 19.25 3.63 9.07
C LEU A 133 19.21 3.81 7.56
N GLU A 134 20.36 3.72 6.89
CA GLU A 134 20.43 3.80 5.44
C GLU A 134 19.62 2.69 4.77
N ALA A 135 19.70 1.45 5.25
CA ALA A 135 18.94 0.34 4.70
C ALA A 135 17.43 0.59 4.73
N MET A 136 16.91 1.10 5.84
CA MET A 136 15.49 1.48 5.96
C MET A 136 15.14 2.69 5.10
N ASN A 137 16.00 3.72 5.11
CA ASN A 137 15.78 4.95 4.36
C ASN A 137 15.85 4.75 2.84
N ARG A 138 16.66 3.82 2.34
CA ARG A 138 16.65 3.44 0.92
C ARG A 138 15.31 2.90 0.46
N VAL A 139 14.67 2.07 1.28
CA VAL A 139 13.33 1.54 0.97
C VAL A 139 12.30 2.67 0.97
N ARG A 140 12.33 3.52 1.98
CA ARG A 140 11.36 4.62 2.12
C ARG A 140 11.55 5.69 1.04
N ALA A 141 12.76 6.19 0.82
CA ALA A 141 13.06 7.21 -0.18
C ALA A 141 12.64 6.77 -1.60
N ARG A 142 12.87 5.48 -1.94
CA ARG A 142 12.40 4.92 -3.20
C ARG A 142 10.90 5.08 -3.38
N ALA A 143 10.09 4.88 -2.33
CA ALA A 143 8.65 5.06 -2.39
C ALA A 143 8.26 6.51 -2.71
N TYR A 144 9.05 7.48 -2.28
CA TYR A 144 8.87 8.90 -2.57
C TYR A 144 9.55 9.36 -3.89
N GLY A 145 10.16 8.44 -4.62
CA GLY A 145 10.83 8.74 -5.90
C GLY A 145 12.09 9.60 -5.76
N VAL A 146 12.76 9.57 -4.58
CA VAL A 146 13.93 10.39 -4.28
C VAL A 146 15.11 9.52 -3.83
N GLN A 147 16.30 10.11 -3.77
CA GLN A 147 17.48 9.44 -3.21
C GLN A 147 17.42 9.45 -1.68
N HIS A 148 17.94 8.41 -1.03
CA HIS A 148 17.93 8.29 0.43
C HIS A 148 18.75 9.38 1.14
N THR A 149 19.63 10.07 0.42
CA THR A 149 20.43 11.21 0.91
C THR A 149 19.64 12.53 0.92
N GLU A 150 18.50 12.60 0.23
CA GLU A 150 17.63 13.79 0.15
C GLU A 150 16.61 13.78 1.30
N THR A 151 17.11 13.81 2.53
CA THR A 151 16.33 13.58 3.77
C THR A 151 15.27 14.63 4.07
N ASP A 152 15.28 15.75 3.37
CA ASP A 152 14.29 16.82 3.42
C ASP A 152 13.07 16.57 2.51
N LYS A 153 13.16 15.59 1.59
CA LYS A 153 12.11 15.30 0.60
C LYS A 153 11.21 14.11 0.97
N TYR A 154 11.49 13.43 2.05
CA TYR A 154 10.69 12.31 2.56
C TYR A 154 10.82 12.23 4.08
N PRO A 155 9.92 11.56 4.81
CA PRO A 155 10.01 11.42 6.27
C PRO A 155 11.14 10.45 6.66
N ALA A 156 12.39 10.94 6.63
CA ALA A 156 13.58 10.15 6.91
C ALA A 156 13.57 9.58 8.34
N ILE A 157 14.07 8.35 8.49
CA ILE A 157 14.25 7.68 9.78
C ILE A 157 15.59 8.12 10.35
N VAL A 158 15.54 8.81 11.49
CA VAL A 158 16.73 9.36 12.15
C VAL A 158 16.93 8.88 13.58
N THR A 159 15.89 8.31 14.21
CA THR A 159 15.98 7.77 15.57
C THR A 159 16.92 6.59 15.64
N ARG A 160 17.59 6.43 16.78
CA ARG A 160 18.43 5.27 17.12
C ARG A 160 17.88 4.47 18.29
N SER A 161 16.66 4.80 18.75
CA SER A 161 15.97 4.04 19.78
C SER A 161 15.55 2.68 19.23
N GLN A 162 16.03 1.59 19.82
CA GLN A 162 15.70 0.23 19.43
C GLN A 162 14.18 -0.03 19.42
N SER A 163 13.46 0.43 20.44
CA SER A 163 12.02 0.24 20.56
C SER A 163 11.23 1.00 19.49
N GLU A 164 11.66 2.23 19.19
CA GLU A 164 11.06 3.03 18.12
C GLU A 164 11.34 2.42 16.75
N LEU A 165 12.59 2.08 16.48
CA LEU A 165 13.00 1.47 15.20
C LEU A 165 12.30 0.15 14.95
N ARG A 166 12.09 -0.69 15.98
CA ARG A 166 11.30 -1.92 15.87
C ARG A 166 9.87 -1.62 15.42
N THR A 167 9.24 -0.59 15.95
CA THR A 167 7.89 -0.16 15.56
C THR A 167 7.86 0.40 14.14
N ILE A 168 8.83 1.24 13.79
CA ILE A 168 8.97 1.82 12.46
C ILE A 168 9.22 0.72 11.42
N LEU A 169 10.14 -0.20 11.67
CA LEU A 169 10.45 -1.31 10.77
C LEU A 169 9.21 -2.19 10.50
N ARG A 170 8.46 -2.54 11.54
CA ARG A 170 7.25 -3.34 11.39
C ARG A 170 6.18 -2.63 10.54
N THR A 171 6.08 -1.32 10.67
CA THR A 171 5.21 -0.48 9.85
C THR A 171 5.72 -0.41 8.41
N GLU A 172 7.03 -0.21 8.25
CA GLU A 172 7.68 -0.14 6.93
C GLU A 172 7.47 -1.44 6.15
N ARG A 173 7.74 -2.60 6.77
CA ARG A 173 7.50 -3.90 6.15
C ARG A 173 6.03 -4.10 5.77
N ARG A 174 5.10 -3.67 6.61
CA ARG A 174 3.66 -3.78 6.33
C ARG A 174 3.24 -2.95 5.11
N MET A 175 3.76 -1.73 4.96
CA MET A 175 3.46 -0.87 3.81
C MET A 175 4.15 -1.38 2.55
N GLU A 176 5.44 -1.72 2.66
CA GLU A 176 6.27 -2.13 1.55
C GLU A 176 5.82 -3.46 0.93
N PHE A 177 5.42 -4.43 1.75
CA PHE A 177 5.06 -5.79 1.30
C PHE A 177 3.55 -6.07 1.31
N ALA A 178 2.72 -5.02 1.27
CA ALA A 178 1.29 -5.19 1.09
C ALA A 178 1.02 -6.04 -0.16
N PHE A 179 0.12 -7.04 -0.04
CA PHE A 179 -0.26 -8.00 -1.08
C PHE A 179 0.85 -8.96 -1.58
N GLU A 180 2.05 -8.94 -0.99
CA GLU A 180 3.16 -9.86 -1.33
C GLU A 180 3.19 -11.13 -0.46
N ARG A 181 2.14 -11.38 0.34
CA ARG A 181 1.96 -12.57 1.19
C ARG A 181 2.99 -12.73 2.32
N LEU A 182 3.85 -11.73 2.58
CA LEU A 182 4.85 -11.80 3.64
C LEU A 182 4.27 -11.50 5.03
N ARG A 183 3.14 -10.80 5.11
CA ARG A 183 2.56 -10.32 6.37
C ARG A 183 2.27 -11.41 7.38
N ILE A 184 1.76 -12.57 6.96
CA ILE A 184 1.44 -13.66 7.88
C ILE A 184 2.70 -14.19 8.57
N TYR A 185 3.79 -14.36 7.83
CA TYR A 185 5.07 -14.79 8.38
C TYR A 185 5.64 -13.77 9.37
N ASP A 186 5.55 -12.47 9.07
CA ASP A 186 5.96 -11.41 9.98
C ASP A 186 5.16 -11.44 11.29
N LEU A 187 3.85 -11.61 11.23
CA LEU A 187 2.98 -11.68 12.42
C LEU A 187 3.34 -12.90 13.30
N LEU A 188 3.60 -14.05 12.69
CA LEU A 188 3.96 -15.29 13.41
C LEU A 188 5.35 -15.19 14.06
N ARG A 189 6.38 -14.78 13.30
CA ARG A 189 7.75 -14.68 13.82
C ARG A 189 7.91 -13.59 14.89
N TRP A 190 7.13 -12.50 14.80
CA TRP A 190 7.09 -11.47 15.83
C TRP A 190 6.18 -11.83 17.02
N ARG A 191 5.45 -12.93 16.96
CA ARG A 191 4.50 -13.41 17.99
C ARG A 191 3.45 -12.36 18.34
N ILE A 192 2.94 -11.64 17.34
CA ILE A 192 1.92 -10.60 17.50
C ILE A 192 0.61 -10.91 16.76
N ALA A 193 0.48 -12.12 16.20
CA ALA A 193 -0.70 -12.51 15.43
C ALA A 193 -1.97 -12.39 16.28
N GLU A 194 -1.98 -12.90 17.48
CA GLU A 194 -3.12 -12.82 18.41
C GLU A 194 -3.53 -11.36 18.69
N LYS A 195 -2.55 -10.50 18.96
CA LYS A 195 -2.80 -9.07 19.24
C LYS A 195 -3.37 -8.31 18.04
N VAL A 196 -2.99 -8.72 16.82
CA VAL A 196 -3.35 -7.99 15.58
C VAL A 196 -4.63 -8.52 14.96
N LEU A 197 -4.94 -9.81 15.13
CA LEU A 197 -6.07 -10.50 14.49
C LEU A 197 -7.30 -10.62 15.38
N ASN A 198 -7.16 -10.48 16.71
CA ASN A 198 -8.29 -10.42 17.63
C ASN A 198 -8.79 -8.97 17.73
N TYR A 199 -9.96 -8.73 17.17
CA TYR A 199 -10.74 -7.51 17.33
C TYR A 199 -11.89 -7.77 18.30
#